data_0cff519369c8adbfc2dee8e8fc3e6837
#
_entry.id   0cff519369c8adbfc2dee8e8fc3e6837
#
_cell.length_a   1.000
_cell.length_b   1.000
_cell.length_c   1.000
_cell.angle_alpha   90.00
_cell.angle_beta   90.00
_cell.angle_gamma   90.00
#
_symmetry.space_group_name_H-M   'P 1'
#
loop_
_entity.id
_entity.type
_entity.pdbx_description
1 polymer ?
#
loop_
_entity_poly.entity_id
_entity_poly.type
_entity_poly.pdbx_seq_one_letter_code
_entity_poly.pdbx_strand_id
1 'polypeptide(L)'
;MLKRVCLLMAMIWSLGFICTADAAPMELGLKPVVLGNEYSISLFMDDKVLRNPNAALTGFLEIKPGMKLSVAPVLDLWYSYSPTILPDISTMTVSVNRIPAESRRLVPDGAFRSNWQVALPLTSLREGINEITISVLHRSIEGLCKDIDNDANWFIIRPETTIKFKVDAMNYSLANFPNPFIDEYFGARNNVTFSLANLNDNNIISMLRLSSFMGRMSGYGSPVVWEARLEQPDAVLDTNVIRLGGQVEADVNFSGDTAFLKLFPSLNGHYNLSVGGNNENGAKLGVNALCNNKFVRTLSGSETQFSLPVQAEKLSGKKGLDSKGIYTLSDIGYNDDILAAGAFHQEAEIFIPKPSNYDIEEGSYVELHFRHAKILDRKKSAVTVYVNDIPIRSEVLTAENADGGILKAELPVLPANQQGWRVRFAFYHDLGIIDCSKRYDDVAWSVIEKETSIYLAVSSHSRQESLADFPGYFNTDSN
;
A
#
# COMPACT_ATOMS: atom_id res chain seq x y z
N MET A 1 5.59 -50.24 -39.55
CA MET A 1 4.45 -49.66 -38.83
C MET A 1 4.82 -49.17 -37.42
N LEU A 2 5.79 -49.77 -36.74
CA LEU A 2 6.14 -49.38 -35.33
C LEU A 2 6.84 -48.02 -35.21
N LYS A 3 7.59 -47.53 -36.20
CA LYS A 3 8.27 -46.22 -36.18
C LYS A 3 7.34 -45.00 -36.33
N ARG A 4 6.13 -45.17 -36.87
CA ARG A 4 5.15 -44.07 -37.00
C ARG A 4 4.28 -43.88 -35.76
N VAL A 5 4.12 -44.93 -34.94
CA VAL A 5 3.38 -44.86 -33.70
C VAL A 5 4.19 -44.18 -32.58
N CYS A 6 5.52 -44.39 -32.58
CA CYS A 6 6.38 -43.69 -31.59
C CYS A 6 6.51 -42.20 -31.87
N LEU A 7 6.40 -41.75 -33.13
CA LEU A 7 6.44 -40.31 -33.44
C LEU A 7 5.14 -39.59 -33.07
N LEU A 8 3.99 -40.27 -33.14
CA LEU A 8 2.69 -39.73 -32.74
C LEU A 8 2.55 -39.65 -31.19
N MET A 9 3.13 -40.60 -30.47
CA MET A 9 3.17 -40.53 -29.00
C MET A 9 4.13 -39.47 -28.48
N ALA A 10 5.23 -39.20 -29.15
CA ALA A 10 6.13 -38.10 -28.80
C ALA A 10 5.52 -36.71 -29.09
N MET A 11 4.65 -36.59 -30.09
CA MET A 11 3.91 -35.33 -30.35
C MET A 11 2.75 -35.10 -29.36
N ILE A 12 2.16 -36.14 -28.81
CA ILE A 12 1.10 -35.99 -27.81
C ILE A 12 1.69 -35.61 -26.44
N TRP A 13 2.93 -35.99 -26.15
CA TRP A 13 3.61 -35.58 -24.89
C TRP A 13 4.17 -34.14 -24.96
N SER A 14 4.39 -33.58 -26.16
CA SER A 14 4.82 -32.18 -26.32
C SER A 14 3.65 -31.17 -26.33
N LEU A 15 2.40 -31.64 -26.42
CA LEU A 15 1.20 -30.78 -26.36
C LEU A 15 0.51 -30.80 -24.97
N GLY A 16 1.05 -31.53 -24.01
CA GLY A 16 0.53 -31.63 -22.64
C GLY A 16 1.10 -30.63 -21.64
N PHE A 17 2.00 -29.75 -22.05
CA PHE A 17 2.43 -28.59 -21.27
C PHE A 17 1.90 -27.29 -21.91
N ILE A 18 0.59 -27.21 -22.08
CA ILE A 18 -0.05 -25.91 -21.99
C ILE A 18 -0.02 -25.60 -20.51
N CYS A 19 1.00 -24.86 -20.10
CA CYS A 19 0.97 -24.10 -18.90
C CYS A 19 -0.42 -23.48 -18.79
N THR A 20 -1.24 -23.95 -17.87
CA THR A 20 -2.21 -23.10 -17.25
C THR A 20 -1.38 -21.92 -16.75
N ALA A 21 -1.47 -20.80 -17.38
CA ALA A 21 -1.04 -19.56 -16.81
C ALA A 21 -1.81 -19.50 -15.49
N ASP A 22 -1.17 -19.88 -14.38
CA ASP A 22 -1.57 -19.43 -13.08
C ASP A 22 -1.68 -17.93 -13.26
N ALA A 23 -2.91 -17.42 -13.23
CA ALA A 23 -3.15 -16.01 -13.09
C ALA A 23 -2.45 -15.66 -11.78
N ALA A 24 -1.24 -15.14 -11.89
CA ALA A 24 -0.53 -14.60 -10.76
C ALA A 24 -1.50 -13.67 -10.06
N PRO A 25 -1.68 -13.78 -8.74
CA PRO A 25 -2.54 -12.86 -8.01
C PRO A 25 -2.11 -11.47 -8.41
N MET A 26 -3.07 -10.63 -8.81
CA MET A 26 -2.80 -9.27 -9.25
C MET A 26 -2.12 -8.56 -8.07
N GLU A 27 -0.80 -8.41 -8.17
CA GLU A 27 0.01 -7.80 -7.12
C GLU A 27 -0.37 -6.33 -7.03
N LEU A 28 -1.17 -5.99 -6.05
CA LEU A 28 -1.49 -4.62 -5.62
C LEU A 28 -0.31 -3.96 -4.90
N GLY A 29 0.90 -4.24 -5.31
CA GLY A 29 2.11 -3.66 -4.79
C GLY A 29 3.11 -3.45 -5.90
N LEU A 30 3.50 -2.21 -6.12
CA LEU A 30 4.57 -1.84 -7.04
C LEU A 30 5.88 -2.42 -6.51
N LYS A 31 6.33 -3.56 -7.07
CA LYS A 31 7.61 -4.13 -6.68
C LYS A 31 8.74 -3.24 -7.18
N PRO A 32 9.64 -2.79 -6.31
CA PRO A 32 10.83 -2.08 -6.75
C PRO A 32 11.71 -3.00 -7.58
N VAL A 33 12.17 -2.50 -8.72
CA VAL A 33 13.23 -3.14 -9.48
C VAL A 33 14.55 -2.76 -8.82
N VAL A 34 15.31 -3.75 -8.36
CA VAL A 34 16.57 -3.56 -7.66
C VAL A 34 17.73 -3.93 -8.58
N LEU A 35 18.60 -2.97 -8.86
CA LEU A 35 19.86 -3.17 -9.58
C LEU A 35 21.01 -2.76 -8.65
N GLY A 36 21.52 -3.70 -7.86
CA GLY A 36 22.55 -3.41 -6.85
C GLY A 36 22.00 -2.55 -5.71
N ASN A 37 22.51 -1.32 -5.55
CA ASN A 37 22.07 -0.34 -4.55
C ASN A 37 21.09 0.70 -5.14
N GLU A 38 20.68 0.53 -6.38
CA GLU A 38 19.74 1.41 -7.07
C GLU A 38 18.36 0.78 -7.09
N TYR A 39 17.37 1.58 -6.78
CA TYR A 39 15.95 1.19 -6.67
C TYR A 39 15.14 2.01 -7.65
N SER A 40 14.15 1.36 -8.25
CA SER A 40 13.16 2.01 -9.10
C SER A 40 11.77 1.57 -8.65
N ILE A 41 10.98 2.52 -8.21
CA ILE A 41 9.57 2.31 -7.83
C ILE A 41 8.66 3.02 -8.81
N SER A 42 7.62 2.33 -9.30
CA SER A 42 6.57 2.95 -10.08
C SER A 42 5.65 3.75 -9.16
N LEU A 43 5.25 4.95 -9.57
CA LEU A 43 4.30 5.76 -8.81
C LEU A 43 2.84 5.40 -9.10
N PHE A 44 2.56 4.90 -10.29
CA PHE A 44 1.20 4.61 -10.74
C PHE A 44 1.19 3.27 -11.49
N MET A 45 0.12 2.50 -11.31
CA MET A 45 -0.04 1.19 -11.95
C MET A 45 -0.62 1.30 -13.36
N ASP A 46 -1.46 2.33 -13.58
CA ASP A 46 -2.20 2.56 -14.81
C ASP A 46 -2.02 3.99 -15.32
N ASP A 47 -2.41 4.22 -16.57
CA ASP A 47 -2.53 5.57 -17.12
C ASP A 47 -3.46 6.43 -16.26
N LYS A 48 -2.98 7.60 -15.83
CA LYS A 48 -3.77 8.57 -15.09
C LYS A 48 -4.12 9.75 -15.98
N VAL A 49 -5.40 9.88 -16.31
CA VAL A 49 -5.91 10.91 -17.21
C VAL A 49 -6.42 12.10 -16.41
N LEU A 50 -5.83 13.26 -16.64
CA LEU A 50 -6.22 14.54 -16.08
C LEU A 50 -6.95 15.36 -17.16
N ARG A 51 -8.17 15.80 -16.89
CA ARG A 51 -9.02 16.52 -17.87
C ARG A 51 -9.30 17.96 -17.49
N ASN A 52 -9.21 18.32 -16.20
CA ASN A 52 -9.40 19.70 -15.77
C ASN A 52 -8.24 20.59 -16.18
N PRO A 53 -8.48 21.82 -16.61
CA PRO A 53 -7.43 22.75 -17.01
C PRO A 53 -6.35 22.97 -15.95
N ASN A 54 -6.72 22.86 -14.68
CA ASN A 54 -5.82 22.93 -13.54
C ASN A 54 -6.01 21.66 -12.71
N ALA A 55 -5.15 20.69 -12.90
CA ALA A 55 -5.24 19.39 -12.28
C ALA A 55 -3.93 19.00 -11.58
N ALA A 56 -4.02 18.12 -10.60
CA ALA A 56 -2.87 17.57 -9.91
C ALA A 56 -3.08 16.09 -9.60
N LEU A 57 -1.98 15.36 -9.57
CA LEU A 57 -1.95 13.96 -9.15
C LEU A 57 -0.81 13.78 -8.15
N THR A 58 -1.08 13.10 -7.05
CA THR A 58 -0.09 12.82 -6.01
C THR A 58 0.22 11.33 -5.98
N GLY A 59 1.51 11.01 -6.03
CA GLY A 59 2.07 9.70 -5.71
C GLY A 59 2.86 9.79 -4.42
N PHE A 60 3.28 8.65 -3.88
CA PHE A 60 3.95 8.59 -2.57
C PHE A 60 5.29 7.88 -2.68
N LEU A 61 6.29 8.46 -2.02
CA LEU A 61 7.60 7.87 -1.79
C LEU A 61 7.81 7.70 -0.28
N GLU A 62 7.95 6.48 0.18
CA GLU A 62 8.31 6.22 1.57
C GLU A 62 9.83 6.15 1.72
N ILE A 63 10.39 6.99 2.60
CA ILE A 63 11.78 6.88 3.07
C ILE A 63 11.73 6.16 4.42
N LYS A 64 12.18 4.91 4.43
CA LYS A 64 12.10 4.09 5.65
C LYS A 64 13.07 4.58 6.73
N PRO A 65 12.72 4.39 8.01
CA PRO A 65 13.60 4.69 9.13
C PRO A 65 14.98 4.04 8.94
N GLY A 66 16.04 4.82 9.10
CA GLY A 66 17.42 4.35 8.92
C GLY A 66 17.93 4.33 7.48
N MET A 67 17.09 4.63 6.49
CA MET A 67 17.52 4.76 5.09
C MET A 67 18.30 6.06 4.87
N LYS A 68 19.52 5.94 4.33
CA LYS A 68 20.36 7.10 3.98
C LYS A 68 20.50 7.23 2.48
N LEU A 69 20.17 8.42 2.00
CA LEU A 69 20.30 8.83 0.60
C LEU A 69 21.30 9.99 0.54
N SER A 70 22.41 9.82 -0.18
CA SER A 70 23.37 10.92 -0.43
C SER A 70 23.11 11.62 -1.77
N VAL A 71 22.40 10.96 -2.66
CA VAL A 71 22.05 11.47 -3.98
C VAL A 71 20.53 11.69 -4.03
N ALA A 72 20.14 12.82 -4.60
CA ALA A 72 18.72 13.13 -4.79
C ALA A 72 18.04 12.06 -5.65
N PRO A 73 16.90 11.49 -5.19
CA PRO A 73 16.07 10.64 -6.03
C PRO A 73 15.64 11.36 -7.31
N VAL A 74 15.48 10.61 -8.39
CA VAL A 74 15.08 11.15 -9.68
C VAL A 74 13.70 10.61 -10.05
N LEU A 75 12.72 11.50 -10.19
CA LEU A 75 11.45 11.19 -10.82
C LEU A 75 11.68 11.12 -12.32
N ASP A 76 11.47 9.94 -12.91
CA ASP A 76 11.49 9.68 -14.35
C ASP A 76 10.03 9.70 -14.83
N LEU A 77 9.53 10.91 -15.13
CA LEU A 77 8.12 11.18 -15.44
C LEU A 77 7.84 10.94 -16.93
N TRP A 78 7.01 9.95 -17.23
CA TRP A 78 6.50 9.66 -18.56
C TRP A 78 5.08 10.18 -18.72
N TYR A 79 4.82 10.97 -19.77
CA TYR A 79 3.55 11.61 -19.96
C TYR A 79 3.22 11.85 -21.44
N SER A 80 1.94 12.13 -21.68
CA SER A 80 1.42 12.61 -22.97
C SER A 80 0.34 13.64 -22.70
N TYR A 81 0.09 14.54 -23.61
CA TYR A 81 -0.97 15.52 -23.50
C TYR A 81 -1.51 15.94 -24.87
N SER A 82 -2.62 16.63 -24.86
CA SER A 82 -3.24 17.11 -26.10
C SER A 82 -2.33 18.06 -26.87
N PRO A 83 -2.12 17.87 -28.17
CA PRO A 83 -1.33 18.79 -28.98
C PRO A 83 -2.01 20.15 -29.20
N THR A 84 -3.28 20.30 -28.79
CA THR A 84 -4.06 21.56 -28.92
C THR A 84 -3.77 22.56 -27.82
N ILE A 85 -2.85 22.27 -26.90
CA ILE A 85 -2.53 23.17 -25.79
C ILE A 85 -1.95 24.51 -26.27
N LEU A 86 -2.18 25.55 -25.46
CA LEU A 86 -1.59 26.89 -25.64
C LEU A 86 -0.29 26.98 -24.84
N PRO A 87 0.90 27.01 -25.50
CA PRO A 87 2.20 26.91 -24.81
C PRO A 87 2.47 28.03 -23.81
N ASP A 88 1.98 29.23 -24.11
CA ASP A 88 2.26 30.41 -23.28
C ASP A 88 1.61 30.37 -21.90
N ILE A 89 0.56 29.58 -21.77
CA ILE A 89 -0.22 29.48 -20.54
C ILE A 89 -0.34 28.04 -19.99
N SER A 90 0.41 27.10 -20.60
CA SER A 90 0.39 25.69 -20.17
C SER A 90 1.72 25.29 -19.54
N THR A 91 1.65 24.78 -18.31
CA THR A 91 2.82 24.44 -17.50
C THR A 91 2.60 23.16 -16.70
N MET A 92 3.69 22.54 -16.30
CA MET A 92 3.71 21.41 -15.39
C MET A 92 4.74 21.67 -14.28
N THR A 93 4.40 21.30 -13.04
CA THR A 93 5.25 21.48 -11.86
C THR A 93 5.28 20.16 -11.07
N VAL A 94 6.48 19.73 -10.68
CA VAL A 94 6.67 18.67 -9.71
C VAL A 94 6.97 19.28 -8.36
N SER A 95 6.28 18.81 -7.32
CA SER A 95 6.47 19.24 -5.93
C SER A 95 6.73 18.07 -5.02
N VAL A 96 7.54 18.27 -4.00
CA VAL A 96 7.82 17.30 -2.92
C VAL A 96 7.30 17.88 -1.62
N ASN A 97 6.38 17.21 -0.95
CA ASN A 97 5.78 17.69 0.31
C ASN A 97 5.28 19.14 0.18
N ARG A 98 4.62 19.47 -0.93
CA ARG A 98 4.10 20.81 -1.30
C ARG A 98 5.18 21.86 -1.62
N ILE A 99 6.47 21.48 -1.63
CA ILE A 99 7.58 22.38 -2.02
C ILE A 99 7.89 22.13 -3.50
N PRO A 100 7.77 23.11 -4.40
CA PRO A 100 8.11 22.94 -5.81
C PRO A 100 9.58 22.51 -5.98
N ALA A 101 9.81 21.45 -6.75
CA ALA A 101 11.14 20.99 -7.12
C ALA A 101 11.55 21.56 -8.48
N GLU A 102 10.69 21.44 -9.48
CA GLU A 102 10.98 21.91 -10.83
C GLU A 102 9.67 22.17 -11.60
N SER A 103 9.72 23.13 -12.55
CA SER A 103 8.60 23.47 -13.44
C SER A 103 9.06 23.55 -14.89
N ARG A 104 8.18 23.18 -15.82
CA ARG A 104 8.42 23.36 -17.26
C ARG A 104 7.16 23.77 -18.00
N ARG A 105 7.34 24.43 -19.16
CA ARG A 105 6.25 24.71 -20.09
C ARG A 105 5.92 23.48 -20.91
N LEU A 106 4.65 23.33 -21.25
CA LEU A 106 4.16 22.33 -22.18
C LEU A 106 4.15 22.96 -23.58
N VAL A 107 4.73 22.27 -24.56
CA VAL A 107 4.82 22.74 -25.95
C VAL A 107 4.28 21.65 -26.89
N PRO A 108 3.59 22.00 -28.00
CA PRO A 108 2.93 21.01 -28.88
C PRO A 108 3.84 19.87 -29.35
N ASP A 109 5.10 20.15 -29.62
CA ASP A 109 6.08 19.16 -30.06
C ASP A 109 6.38 18.08 -29.01
N GLY A 110 6.10 18.35 -27.73
CA GLY A 110 6.23 17.41 -26.61
C GLY A 110 4.96 16.65 -26.27
N ALA A 111 3.89 16.73 -27.08
CA ALA A 111 2.58 16.16 -26.75
C ALA A 111 2.57 14.63 -26.76
N PHE A 112 3.37 13.98 -27.60
CA PHE A 112 3.39 12.53 -27.74
C PHE A 112 4.47 11.92 -26.88
N ARG A 113 4.09 11.04 -25.94
CA ARG A 113 4.95 10.22 -25.09
C ARG A 113 6.32 10.86 -24.78
N SER A 114 6.28 11.88 -23.97
CA SER A 114 7.47 12.60 -23.52
C SER A 114 7.98 12.05 -22.18
N ASN A 115 9.27 12.27 -21.92
CA ASN A 115 9.92 11.95 -20.68
C ASN A 115 10.54 13.22 -20.06
N TRP A 116 10.45 13.31 -18.72
CA TRP A 116 11.09 14.39 -17.97
C TRP A 116 11.68 13.83 -16.68
N GLN A 117 12.98 14.01 -16.52
CA GLN A 117 13.72 13.63 -15.32
C GLN A 117 13.80 14.81 -14.38
N VAL A 118 13.25 14.66 -13.17
CA VAL A 118 13.23 15.69 -12.14
C VAL A 118 13.95 15.19 -10.91
N ALA A 119 14.99 15.91 -10.48
CA ALA A 119 15.66 15.63 -9.22
C ALA A 119 14.76 16.06 -8.05
N LEU A 120 14.50 15.15 -7.11
CA LEU A 120 13.71 15.42 -5.91
C LEU A 120 14.66 15.91 -4.80
N PRO A 121 14.60 17.19 -4.38
CA PRO A 121 15.60 17.75 -3.46
C PRO A 121 15.61 17.00 -2.13
N LEU A 122 16.78 16.55 -1.69
CA LEU A 122 16.96 15.86 -0.38
C LEU A 122 16.45 16.71 0.79
N THR A 123 16.57 18.03 0.70
CA THR A 123 16.09 18.97 1.72
C THR A 123 14.58 19.02 1.86
N SER A 124 13.85 18.58 0.83
CA SER A 124 12.38 18.51 0.83
C SER A 124 11.87 17.13 1.22
N LEU A 125 12.73 16.13 1.31
CA LEU A 125 12.40 14.77 1.72
C LEU A 125 12.56 14.62 3.24
N ARG A 126 11.71 13.75 3.81
CA ARG A 126 11.73 13.41 5.24
C ARG A 126 11.60 11.89 5.40
N GLU A 127 11.99 11.39 6.54
CA GLU A 127 11.69 10.01 6.93
C GLU A 127 10.18 9.78 7.00
N GLY A 128 9.73 8.63 6.53
CA GLY A 128 8.31 8.29 6.35
C GLY A 128 7.80 8.66 4.97
N ILE A 129 6.50 8.87 4.86
CA ILE A 129 5.80 9.10 3.59
C ILE A 129 6.06 10.53 3.09
N ASN A 130 6.46 10.63 1.83
CA ASN A 130 6.65 11.88 1.10
C ASN A 130 5.68 11.95 -0.06
N GLU A 131 4.97 13.07 -0.16
CA GLU A 131 4.03 13.36 -1.24
C GLU A 131 4.80 13.90 -2.46
N ILE A 132 4.67 13.22 -3.60
CA ILE A 132 5.20 13.68 -4.89
C ILE A 132 4.02 14.11 -5.74
N THR A 133 3.83 15.41 -5.89
CA THR A 133 2.69 15.97 -6.60
C THR A 133 3.10 16.47 -7.98
N ILE A 134 2.42 16.03 -9.02
CA ILE A 134 2.54 16.50 -10.38
C ILE A 134 1.33 17.39 -10.64
N SER A 135 1.54 18.70 -10.69
CA SER A 135 0.52 19.72 -10.97
C SER A 135 0.62 20.15 -12.41
N VAL A 136 -0.49 20.21 -13.10
CA VAL A 136 -0.54 20.57 -14.53
C VAL A 136 -1.57 21.68 -14.73
N LEU A 137 -1.14 22.77 -15.33
CA LEU A 137 -2.02 23.75 -15.93
C LEU A 137 -1.95 23.55 -17.44
N HIS A 138 -2.99 22.97 -18.04
CA HIS A 138 -3.04 22.70 -19.48
C HIS A 138 -4.29 23.35 -20.08
N ARG A 139 -4.06 24.31 -20.93
CA ARG A 139 -5.07 25.16 -21.55
C ARG A 139 -5.04 24.98 -23.07
N SER A 140 -6.20 24.77 -23.67
CA SER A 140 -6.36 24.67 -25.13
C SER A 140 -7.16 25.83 -25.72
N ILE A 141 -7.86 26.61 -24.90
CA ILE A 141 -8.67 27.74 -25.32
C ILE A 141 -8.38 28.96 -24.40
N GLU A 142 -8.25 30.16 -24.96
CA GLU A 142 -8.15 31.37 -24.17
C GLU A 142 -9.49 31.79 -23.56
N GLY A 143 -9.44 32.38 -22.38
CA GLY A 143 -10.59 32.96 -21.67
C GLY A 143 -11.02 32.12 -20.48
N LEU A 144 -11.85 32.72 -19.62
CA LEU A 144 -12.30 32.12 -18.37
C LEU A 144 -13.24 30.93 -18.64
N CYS A 145 -12.97 29.79 -17.99
CA CYS A 145 -13.82 28.60 -17.94
C CYS A 145 -14.22 27.99 -19.30
N LYS A 146 -13.51 28.32 -20.38
CA LYS A 146 -13.82 27.79 -21.71
C LYS A 146 -13.27 26.39 -21.96
N ASP A 147 -12.29 25.97 -21.18
CA ASP A 147 -11.66 24.64 -21.28
C ASP A 147 -12.34 23.56 -20.43
N ILE A 148 -13.34 23.93 -19.63
CA ILE A 148 -14.08 22.98 -18.82
C ILE A 148 -14.94 22.13 -19.75
N ASP A 149 -14.95 20.83 -19.52
CA ASP A 149 -15.68 19.85 -20.33
C ASP A 149 -15.25 19.81 -21.81
N ASN A 150 -14.04 20.29 -22.12
CA ASN A 150 -13.46 20.16 -23.45
C ASN A 150 -12.69 18.81 -23.56
N ASP A 151 -13.24 17.87 -24.30
CA ASP A 151 -12.63 16.54 -24.50
C ASP A 151 -11.24 16.59 -25.15
N ALA A 152 -10.92 17.67 -25.86
CA ALA A 152 -9.59 17.90 -26.43
C ALA A 152 -8.57 18.33 -25.35
N ASN A 153 -8.99 18.64 -24.13
CA ASN A 153 -8.12 19.06 -23.03
C ASN A 153 -7.82 17.89 -22.10
N TRP A 154 -6.73 17.19 -22.36
CA TRP A 154 -6.31 16.03 -21.58
C TRP A 154 -4.80 16.02 -21.37
N PHE A 155 -4.39 15.47 -20.23
CA PHE A 155 -3.03 15.15 -19.86
C PHE A 155 -2.99 13.75 -19.25
N ILE A 156 -2.05 12.91 -19.67
CA ILE A 156 -1.92 11.52 -19.22
C ILE A 156 -0.56 11.34 -18.57
N ILE A 157 -0.54 10.85 -17.34
CA ILE A 157 0.67 10.34 -16.68
C ILE A 157 0.70 8.85 -16.89
N ARG A 158 1.82 8.36 -17.42
CA ARG A 158 1.99 6.96 -17.83
C ARG A 158 2.49 6.09 -16.67
N PRO A 159 2.15 4.78 -16.66
CA PRO A 159 2.58 3.84 -15.61
C PRO A 159 4.10 3.61 -15.60
N GLU A 160 4.82 3.92 -16.69
CA GLU A 160 6.28 3.89 -16.74
C GLU A 160 6.93 4.97 -15.87
N THR A 161 6.14 5.87 -15.29
CA THR A 161 6.63 6.89 -14.35
C THR A 161 7.17 6.23 -13.09
N THR A 162 8.47 6.40 -12.85
CA THR A 162 9.19 5.79 -11.74
C THR A 162 9.98 6.81 -10.93
N ILE A 163 10.24 6.50 -9.66
CA ILE A 163 11.26 7.19 -8.87
C ILE A 163 12.46 6.26 -8.75
N LYS A 164 13.61 6.76 -9.23
CA LYS A 164 14.91 6.07 -9.11
C LYS A 164 15.70 6.69 -7.98
N PHE A 165 16.23 5.87 -7.08
CA PHE A 165 17.05 6.35 -5.97
C PHE A 165 18.11 5.33 -5.58
N LYS A 166 19.18 5.83 -4.96
CA LYS A 166 20.27 5.01 -4.44
C LYS A 166 20.29 5.08 -2.93
N VAL A 167 20.35 3.92 -2.30
CA VAL A 167 20.48 3.81 -0.84
C VAL A 167 21.95 3.55 -0.51
N ASP A 168 22.58 4.47 0.24
CA ASP A 168 23.99 4.35 0.62
C ASP A 168 24.18 3.42 1.80
N ALA A 169 23.28 3.49 2.77
CA ALA A 169 23.30 2.66 3.95
C ALA A 169 21.89 2.49 4.54
N MET A 170 21.69 1.33 5.14
CA MET A 170 20.53 1.05 5.98
C MET A 170 21.03 0.80 7.40
N ASN A 171 20.69 1.67 8.32
CA ASN A 171 21.01 1.51 9.73
C ASN A 171 19.75 1.07 10.47
N TYR A 172 19.56 -0.24 10.59
CA TYR A 172 18.44 -0.78 11.34
C TYR A 172 18.74 -0.78 12.84
N SER A 173 17.72 -0.39 13.60
CA SER A 173 17.65 -0.56 15.06
C SER A 173 16.56 -1.58 15.40
N LEU A 174 16.50 -2.04 16.63
CA LEU A 174 15.41 -2.90 17.10
C LEU A 174 14.04 -2.26 16.95
N ALA A 175 13.94 -0.92 17.01
CA ALA A 175 12.70 -0.18 16.79
C ALA A 175 12.13 -0.31 15.37
N ASN A 176 12.96 -0.71 14.40
CA ASN A 176 12.55 -0.89 13.02
C ASN A 176 11.92 -2.28 12.76
N PHE A 177 11.99 -3.20 13.73
CA PHE A 177 11.40 -4.53 13.53
C PHE A 177 9.93 -4.44 13.09
N PRO A 178 9.49 -5.20 12.06
CA PRO A 178 10.11 -6.39 11.48
C PRO A 178 11.19 -6.15 10.41
N ASN A 179 11.50 -4.88 10.05
CA ASN A 179 12.61 -4.62 9.14
C ASN A 179 13.96 -5.00 9.81
N PRO A 180 14.92 -5.59 9.06
CA PRO A 180 14.96 -5.85 7.63
C PRO A 180 14.47 -7.25 7.22
N PHE A 181 13.78 -7.98 8.08
CA PHE A 181 13.30 -9.35 7.80
C PHE A 181 12.07 -9.36 6.90
N ILE A 182 11.27 -8.30 6.96
CA ILE A 182 10.20 -8.00 6.02
C ILE A 182 10.47 -6.61 5.47
N ASP A 183 10.80 -6.53 4.20
CA ASP A 183 11.02 -5.26 3.54
C ASP A 183 10.31 -5.24 2.18
N GLU A 184 9.34 -4.35 2.03
CA GLU A 184 8.58 -4.20 0.79
C GLU A 184 9.43 -3.70 -0.37
N TYR A 185 10.50 -2.90 -0.09
CA TYR A 185 11.41 -2.42 -1.12
C TYR A 185 12.43 -3.47 -1.57
N PHE A 186 12.74 -4.41 -0.69
CA PHE A 186 13.78 -5.42 -0.93
C PHE A 186 13.19 -6.83 -1.09
N GLY A 187 12.02 -6.96 -1.69
CA GLY A 187 11.26 -8.21 -1.79
C GLY A 187 12.05 -9.47 -2.16
N ALA A 188 13.16 -9.32 -2.90
CA ALA A 188 14.08 -10.42 -3.18
C ALA A 188 14.92 -10.86 -1.95
N ARG A 189 14.91 -10.08 -0.86
CA ARG A 189 15.68 -10.35 0.37
C ARG A 189 14.80 -10.82 1.54
N ASN A 190 13.51 -11.01 1.33
CA ASN A 190 12.57 -11.47 2.34
C ASN A 190 12.70 -13.00 2.61
N ASN A 191 13.86 -13.57 2.35
CA ASN A 191 14.18 -14.93 2.79
C ASN A 191 14.68 -14.89 4.23
N VAL A 192 13.95 -15.54 5.12
CA VAL A 192 14.26 -15.56 6.55
C VAL A 192 14.48 -16.98 7.01
N THR A 193 15.62 -17.23 7.64
CA THR A 193 15.92 -18.50 8.29
C THR A 193 15.75 -18.36 9.79
N PHE A 194 14.87 -19.18 10.37
CA PHE A 194 14.82 -19.39 11.81
C PHE A 194 15.89 -20.42 12.21
N SER A 195 16.83 -19.99 13.05
CA SER A 195 17.86 -20.84 13.63
C SER A 195 17.49 -21.13 15.08
N LEU A 196 17.18 -22.40 15.38
CA LEU A 196 16.75 -22.83 16.70
C LEU A 196 17.94 -23.43 17.47
N ALA A 197 18.19 -22.94 18.67
CA ALA A 197 19.25 -23.48 19.54
C ALA A 197 19.02 -24.96 19.89
N ASN A 198 17.73 -25.33 20.04
CA ASN A 198 17.30 -26.72 20.20
C ASN A 198 15.83 -26.87 19.77
N LEU A 199 15.39 -28.11 19.56
CA LEU A 199 14.00 -28.47 19.18
C LEU A 199 13.17 -28.76 20.43
N ASN A 200 13.01 -27.80 21.33
CA ASN A 200 12.04 -27.89 22.39
C ASN A 200 10.74 -27.16 22.04
N ASP A 201 9.66 -27.46 22.77
CA ASP A 201 8.33 -26.89 22.53
C ASP A 201 8.34 -25.34 22.60
N ASN A 202 9.14 -24.79 23.51
CA ASN A 202 9.22 -23.32 23.68
C ASN A 202 9.82 -22.62 22.47
N ASN A 203 10.87 -23.16 21.87
CA ASN A 203 11.50 -22.59 20.67
C ASN A 203 10.60 -22.77 19.45
N ILE A 204 9.93 -23.90 19.32
CA ILE A 204 8.97 -24.16 18.24
C ILE A 204 7.77 -23.19 18.35
N ILE A 205 7.16 -23.05 19.53
CA ILE A 205 6.05 -22.12 19.76
C ILE A 205 6.50 -20.66 19.51
N SER A 206 7.69 -20.30 19.94
CA SER A 206 8.27 -18.97 19.71
C SER A 206 8.45 -18.66 18.22
N MET A 207 8.97 -19.64 17.47
CA MET A 207 9.10 -19.55 16.02
C MET A 207 7.74 -19.39 15.34
N LEU A 208 6.76 -20.23 15.67
CA LEU A 208 5.42 -20.19 15.10
C LEU A 208 4.72 -18.85 15.42
N ARG A 209 4.85 -18.35 16.64
CA ARG A 209 4.30 -17.04 17.04
C ARG A 209 4.91 -15.91 16.25
N LEU A 210 6.24 -15.87 16.15
CA LEU A 210 6.95 -14.80 15.47
C LEU A 210 6.71 -14.84 13.95
N SER A 211 6.74 -16.02 13.34
CA SER A 211 6.44 -16.18 11.91
C SER A 211 4.99 -15.80 11.58
N SER A 212 4.03 -16.15 12.45
CA SER A 212 2.63 -15.74 12.31
C SER A 212 2.47 -14.21 12.44
N PHE A 213 3.16 -13.58 13.41
CA PHE A 213 3.16 -12.13 13.56
C PHE A 213 3.74 -11.45 12.32
N MET A 214 4.91 -11.90 11.87
CA MET A 214 5.58 -11.31 10.70
C MET A 214 4.78 -11.56 9.41
N GLY A 215 4.18 -12.74 9.24
CA GLY A 215 3.31 -13.04 8.10
C GLY A 215 2.09 -12.12 8.00
N ARG A 216 1.56 -11.64 9.14
CA ARG A 216 0.49 -10.61 9.14
C ARG A 216 0.99 -9.20 8.86
N MET A 217 2.26 -8.93 9.15
CA MET A 217 2.89 -7.65 8.84
C MET A 217 3.35 -7.56 7.37
N SER A 218 3.60 -8.69 6.71
CA SER A 218 3.91 -8.73 5.28
C SER A 218 2.62 -8.49 4.50
N GLY A 219 2.58 -7.39 3.73
CA GLY A 219 1.46 -7.11 2.82
C GLY A 219 1.36 -8.14 1.69
N TYR A 220 0.23 -8.15 0.99
CA TYR A 220 -0.04 -9.06 -0.15
C TYR A 220 1.01 -8.99 -1.29
N GLY A 221 1.83 -7.94 -1.34
CA GLY A 221 2.83 -7.71 -2.38
C GLY A 221 4.26 -8.20 -2.07
N SER A 222 4.55 -8.63 -0.85
CA SER A 222 5.90 -9.01 -0.43
C SER A 222 5.91 -10.36 0.28
N PRO A 223 5.83 -11.47 -0.46
CA PRO A 223 5.86 -12.79 0.14
C PRO A 223 7.18 -12.98 0.88
N VAL A 224 7.08 -13.47 2.12
CA VAL A 224 8.23 -13.83 2.93
C VAL A 224 8.40 -15.35 2.86
N VAL A 225 9.59 -15.80 2.47
CA VAL A 225 9.93 -17.22 2.43
C VAL A 225 10.61 -17.59 3.73
N TRP A 226 10.06 -18.57 4.43
CA TRP A 226 10.54 -19.03 5.72
C TRP A 226 11.25 -20.37 5.58
N GLU A 227 12.35 -20.49 6.28
CA GLU A 227 13.05 -21.75 6.50
C GLU A 227 13.38 -21.88 7.98
N ALA A 228 13.25 -23.08 8.53
CA ALA A 228 13.63 -23.37 9.91
C ALA A 228 14.69 -24.46 9.94
N ARG A 229 15.73 -24.25 10.75
CA ARG A 229 16.82 -25.23 10.96
C ARG A 229 17.32 -25.22 12.39
N LEU A 230 17.97 -26.30 12.78
CA LEU A 230 18.79 -26.30 14.00
C LEU A 230 20.02 -25.44 13.81
N GLU A 231 20.42 -24.74 14.87
CA GLU A 231 21.58 -23.89 14.87
C GLU A 231 22.83 -24.69 14.53
N GLN A 232 23.59 -24.16 13.56
CA GLN A 232 24.93 -24.62 13.23
C GLN A 232 25.87 -23.44 13.46
N PRO A 233 26.76 -23.52 14.46
CA PRO A 233 27.58 -22.36 14.88
C PRO A 233 28.40 -21.72 13.77
N ASP A 234 28.88 -22.51 12.80
CA ASP A 234 29.79 -22.07 11.74
C ASP A 234 29.10 -21.83 10.37
N ALA A 235 27.78 -21.96 10.29
CA ALA A 235 27.07 -21.80 9.04
C ALA A 235 26.90 -20.33 8.69
N VAL A 236 27.55 -19.87 7.63
CA VAL A 236 27.28 -18.58 7.01
C VAL A 236 26.09 -18.76 6.08
N LEU A 237 24.97 -18.08 6.39
CA LEU A 237 23.75 -18.15 5.63
C LEU A 237 23.62 -16.93 4.74
N ASP A 238 23.21 -17.13 3.49
CA ASP A 238 22.91 -16.07 2.54
C ASP A 238 21.44 -15.65 2.63
N THR A 239 20.97 -15.46 3.86
CA THR A 239 19.59 -15.05 4.21
C THR A 239 19.61 -14.21 5.48
N ASN A 240 18.53 -13.47 5.73
CA ASN A 240 18.30 -12.91 7.06
C ASN A 240 18.03 -14.04 8.08
N VAL A 241 18.63 -13.96 9.26
CA VAL A 241 18.53 -15.03 10.26
C VAL A 241 17.91 -14.53 11.56
N ILE A 242 16.89 -15.24 12.06
CA ILE A 242 16.36 -15.04 13.39
C ILE A 242 16.76 -16.26 14.26
N ARG A 243 17.61 -16.01 15.25
CA ARG A 243 18.09 -17.05 16.19
C ARG A 243 17.23 -17.05 17.43
N LEU A 244 16.68 -18.22 17.79
CA LEU A 244 15.76 -18.39 18.91
C LEU A 244 16.33 -19.35 19.93
N GLY A 245 16.24 -18.98 21.23
CA GLY A 245 16.53 -19.84 22.36
C GLY A 245 18.00 -19.92 22.77
N GLY A 246 18.86 -19.06 22.23
CA GLY A 246 20.25 -18.94 22.69
C GLY A 246 20.29 -18.43 24.14
N GLN A 247 21.05 -19.11 25.00
CA GLN A 247 21.40 -18.53 26.29
C GLN A 247 22.45 -17.44 26.06
N VAL A 248 22.18 -16.26 26.55
CA VAL A 248 23.19 -15.21 26.57
C VAL A 248 23.86 -15.29 27.94
N GLU A 249 25.17 -15.48 27.96
CA GLU A 249 25.94 -15.29 29.17
C GLU A 249 25.82 -13.82 29.55
N ALA A 250 24.94 -13.56 30.51
CA ALA A 250 24.75 -12.22 31.03
C ALA A 250 25.85 -11.96 32.06
N ASP A 251 26.69 -10.98 31.80
CA ASP A 251 27.65 -10.44 32.77
C ASP A 251 27.01 -9.79 34.01
N VAL A 252 25.69 -9.84 34.10
CA VAL A 252 24.90 -9.19 35.16
C VAL A 252 23.93 -10.18 35.80
N ASN A 253 23.97 -10.28 37.13
CA ASN A 253 23.01 -11.03 37.93
C ASN A 253 21.62 -10.40 37.85
N PHE A 254 20.80 -10.82 36.90
CA PHE A 254 19.39 -10.43 36.84
C PHE A 254 18.56 -11.35 37.77
N SER A 255 17.73 -10.74 38.59
CA SER A 255 16.71 -11.43 39.36
C SER A 255 15.45 -11.55 38.49
N GLY A 256 15.03 -12.76 38.15
CA GLY A 256 13.82 -13.02 37.36
C GLY A 256 14.10 -13.35 35.90
N ASP A 257 12.99 -13.45 35.11
CA ASP A 257 13.04 -13.74 33.69
C ASP A 257 13.51 -12.52 32.90
N THR A 258 14.62 -12.61 32.20
CA THR A 258 15.23 -11.52 31.45
C THR A 258 15.36 -11.87 29.99
N ALA A 259 14.82 -11.03 29.11
CA ALA A 259 14.96 -11.12 27.67
C ALA A 259 16.21 -10.39 27.17
N PHE A 260 16.76 -10.90 26.09
CA PHE A 260 17.84 -10.28 25.35
C PHE A 260 17.51 -10.26 23.86
N LEU A 261 17.64 -9.10 23.24
CA LEU A 261 17.48 -8.90 21.80
C LEU A 261 18.77 -8.25 21.26
N LYS A 262 19.29 -8.80 20.14
CA LYS A 262 20.43 -8.22 19.46
C LYS A 262 20.28 -8.36 17.95
N LEU A 263 20.28 -7.21 17.28
CA LEU A 263 20.27 -7.07 15.82
C LEU A 263 21.66 -6.70 15.35
N PHE A 264 22.21 -7.43 14.38
CA PHE A 264 23.55 -7.13 13.85
C PHE A 264 23.63 -7.52 12.37
N PRO A 265 24.42 -6.76 11.58
CA PRO A 265 24.62 -7.08 10.18
C PRO A 265 25.40 -8.39 10.03
N SER A 266 25.04 -9.14 8.98
CA SER A 266 25.75 -10.32 8.50
C SER A 266 26.54 -9.99 7.24
N LEU A 267 27.23 -10.97 6.69
CA LEU A 267 27.83 -10.87 5.36
C LEU A 267 26.74 -10.69 4.28
N ASN A 268 27.12 -10.15 3.13
CA ASN A 268 26.24 -9.97 1.97
C ASN A 268 25.01 -9.05 2.20
N GLY A 269 25.07 -8.18 3.21
CA GLY A 269 24.00 -7.20 3.46
C GLY A 269 22.74 -7.77 4.14
N HIS A 270 22.82 -9.00 4.65
CA HIS A 270 21.78 -9.60 5.48
C HIS A 270 21.93 -9.19 6.95
N TYR A 271 20.92 -9.50 7.75
CA TYR A 271 20.90 -9.21 9.18
C TYR A 271 20.59 -10.46 10.01
N ASN A 272 21.16 -10.50 11.20
CA ASN A 272 20.85 -11.49 12.21
C ASN A 272 20.13 -10.81 13.38
N LEU A 273 19.08 -11.44 13.88
CA LEU A 273 18.39 -11.10 15.12
C LEU A 273 18.51 -12.26 16.09
N SER A 274 19.24 -12.05 17.18
CA SER A 274 19.26 -13.00 18.28
C SER A 274 18.19 -12.66 19.30
N VAL A 275 17.34 -13.64 19.61
CA VAL A 275 16.28 -13.55 20.62
C VAL A 275 16.58 -14.65 21.66
N GLY A 276 16.99 -14.23 22.82
CA GLY A 276 17.39 -15.12 23.90
C GLY A 276 16.97 -14.58 25.25
N GLY A 277 17.48 -15.21 26.29
CA GLY A 277 17.26 -14.79 27.68
C GLY A 277 18.15 -15.55 28.65
N ASN A 278 18.07 -15.17 29.93
CA ASN A 278 18.77 -15.90 31.00
C ASN A 278 18.17 -17.30 31.24
N ASN A 279 16.96 -17.55 30.75
CA ASN A 279 16.25 -18.82 30.80
C ASN A 279 15.19 -18.88 29.68
N GLU A 280 14.42 -19.97 29.57
CA GLU A 280 13.39 -20.15 28.57
C GLU A 280 12.28 -19.10 28.63
N ASN A 281 11.89 -18.66 29.83
CA ASN A 281 10.88 -17.62 30.00
C ASN A 281 11.40 -16.26 29.51
N GLY A 282 12.69 -15.95 29.74
CA GLY A 282 13.33 -14.76 29.23
C GLY A 282 13.33 -14.74 27.70
N ALA A 283 13.65 -15.84 27.03
CA ALA A 283 13.59 -15.96 25.58
C ALA A 283 12.15 -15.76 25.05
N LYS A 284 11.14 -16.37 25.71
CA LYS A 284 9.72 -16.18 25.40
C LYS A 284 9.27 -14.73 25.59
N LEU A 285 9.78 -14.05 26.60
CA LEU A 285 9.51 -12.62 26.84
C LEU A 285 10.04 -11.78 25.67
N GLY A 286 11.24 -12.10 25.16
CA GLY A 286 11.82 -11.46 23.96
C GLY A 286 10.94 -11.59 22.73
N VAL A 287 10.41 -12.78 22.47
CA VAL A 287 9.47 -13.02 21.35
C VAL A 287 8.17 -12.25 21.55
N ASN A 288 7.61 -12.23 22.76
CA ASN A 288 6.40 -11.46 23.06
C ASN A 288 6.62 -9.96 22.82
N ALA A 289 7.78 -9.44 23.16
CA ALA A 289 8.14 -8.05 22.94
C ALA A 289 8.23 -7.70 21.46
N LEU A 290 8.84 -8.56 20.65
CA LEU A 290 8.89 -8.39 19.20
C LEU A 290 7.50 -8.48 18.55
N CYS A 291 6.59 -9.25 19.14
CA CYS A 291 5.19 -9.36 18.74
C CYS A 291 4.31 -8.22 19.33
N ASN A 292 4.91 -7.13 19.80
CA ASN A 292 4.19 -5.97 20.32
C ASN A 292 4.73 -4.68 19.68
N ASN A 293 4.00 -4.17 18.68
CA ASN A 293 4.42 -2.98 17.91
C ASN A 293 4.63 -1.75 18.78
N LYS A 294 3.82 -1.57 19.84
CA LYS A 294 3.95 -0.42 20.74
C LYS A 294 5.24 -0.50 21.54
N PHE A 295 5.57 -1.70 22.02
CA PHE A 295 6.82 -1.93 22.74
C PHE A 295 8.04 -1.80 21.82
N VAL A 296 8.00 -2.43 20.64
CA VAL A 296 9.08 -2.36 19.64
C VAL A 296 9.46 -0.90 19.32
N ARG A 297 8.47 -0.02 19.15
CA ARG A 297 8.72 1.41 18.89
C ARG A 297 9.40 2.15 20.05
N THR A 298 9.40 1.60 21.24
CA THR A 298 10.13 2.18 22.40
C THR A 298 11.58 1.73 22.48
N LEU A 299 11.97 0.72 21.69
CA LEU A 299 13.33 0.23 21.65
C LEU A 299 14.24 1.22 20.92
N SER A 300 15.53 1.15 21.24
CA SER A 300 16.55 1.96 20.57
C SER A 300 17.84 1.14 20.40
N GLY A 301 18.64 1.51 19.40
CA GLY A 301 19.90 0.82 19.16
C GLY A 301 19.73 -0.60 18.60
N SER A 302 20.82 -1.34 18.62
CA SER A 302 20.93 -2.69 18.04
C SER A 302 20.82 -3.81 19.08
N GLU A 303 20.88 -3.50 20.37
CA GLU A 303 20.76 -4.50 21.44
C GLU A 303 20.02 -3.93 22.65
N THR A 304 19.31 -4.80 23.37
CA THR A 304 18.60 -4.44 24.60
C THR A 304 18.40 -5.66 25.48
N GLN A 305 18.27 -5.38 26.80
CA GLN A 305 17.89 -6.35 27.82
C GLN A 305 16.73 -5.79 28.64
N PHE A 306 15.78 -6.61 29.01
CA PHE A 306 14.66 -6.18 29.86
C PHE A 306 13.99 -7.38 30.56
N SER A 307 13.41 -7.09 31.72
CA SER A 307 12.68 -8.06 32.55
C SER A 307 11.20 -7.68 32.74
N LEU A 308 10.72 -6.64 32.03
CA LEU A 308 9.35 -6.20 32.11
C LEU A 308 8.41 -7.23 31.44
N PRO A 309 7.30 -7.59 32.07
CA PRO A 309 6.33 -8.51 31.48
C PRO A 309 5.64 -7.85 30.29
N VAL A 310 6.12 -8.14 29.08
CA VAL A 310 5.51 -7.71 27.83
C VAL A 310 4.64 -8.85 27.30
N GLN A 311 3.38 -8.56 27.04
CA GLN A 311 2.49 -9.48 26.35
C GLN A 311 2.55 -9.17 24.85
N ALA A 312 2.55 -10.23 24.03
CA ALA A 312 2.33 -10.07 22.60
C ALA A 312 1.00 -9.31 22.39
N GLU A 313 1.00 -8.36 21.48
CA GLU A 313 -0.26 -7.76 21.05
C GLU A 313 -1.18 -8.90 20.59
N LYS A 314 -2.37 -8.97 21.20
CA LYS A 314 -3.46 -9.62 20.50
C LYS A 314 -3.66 -8.76 19.26
N LEU A 315 -3.04 -9.16 18.17
CA LEU A 315 -3.44 -8.65 16.90
C LEU A 315 -4.90 -9.11 16.77
N SER A 316 -5.83 -8.26 17.19
CA SER A 316 -7.14 -8.27 16.57
C SER A 316 -6.77 -8.22 15.10
N GLY A 317 -6.93 -9.36 14.39
CA GLY A 317 -6.78 -9.38 12.96
C GLY A 317 -7.50 -8.13 12.48
N LYS A 318 -6.96 -7.39 11.50
CA LYS A 318 -7.86 -6.54 10.71
C LYS A 318 -9.06 -7.44 10.54
N LYS A 319 -10.22 -7.07 11.12
CA LYS A 319 -11.43 -7.83 10.86
C LYS A 319 -11.50 -7.86 9.36
N GLY A 320 -11.02 -8.95 8.76
CA GLY A 320 -11.25 -9.14 7.36
C GLY A 320 -12.76 -9.00 7.22
N LEU A 321 -13.24 -8.54 6.09
CA LEU A 321 -14.67 -8.54 5.80
C LEU A 321 -15.11 -10.01 5.73
N ASP A 322 -15.17 -10.67 6.89
CA ASP A 322 -15.27 -12.13 7.04
C ASP A 322 -16.64 -12.59 7.54
N SER A 323 -17.55 -11.63 7.80
CA SER A 323 -18.88 -11.92 8.30
C SER A 323 -19.91 -10.89 7.86
N LYS A 324 -21.19 -11.19 8.06
CA LYS A 324 -22.26 -10.22 7.96
C LYS A 324 -22.06 -9.12 9.00
N GLY A 325 -22.01 -7.87 8.59
CA GLY A 325 -21.85 -6.77 9.55
C GLY A 325 -21.64 -5.41 8.92
N ILE A 326 -21.43 -4.45 9.79
CA ILE A 326 -21.08 -3.08 9.46
C ILE A 326 -19.57 -2.92 9.68
N TYR A 327 -18.90 -2.40 8.68
CA TYR A 327 -17.48 -2.11 8.66
C TYR A 327 -17.29 -0.62 8.45
N THR A 328 -16.21 -0.06 8.98
CA THR A 328 -15.80 1.32 8.74
C THR A 328 -14.70 1.37 7.68
N LEU A 329 -14.37 2.56 7.19
CA LEU A 329 -13.21 2.75 6.31
C LEU A 329 -11.91 2.26 6.94
N SER A 330 -11.76 2.40 8.26
CA SER A 330 -10.60 1.90 9.00
C SER A 330 -10.45 0.37 8.94
N ASP A 331 -11.57 -0.36 8.90
CA ASP A 331 -11.55 -1.83 8.83
C ASP A 331 -11.02 -2.32 7.47
N ILE A 332 -11.13 -1.50 6.42
CA ILE A 332 -10.60 -1.78 5.07
C ILE A 332 -9.28 -1.05 4.76
N GLY A 333 -8.71 -0.37 5.76
CA GLY A 333 -7.36 0.21 5.67
C GLY A 333 -7.28 1.72 5.44
N TYR A 334 -8.41 2.44 5.37
CA TYR A 334 -8.44 3.89 5.27
C TYR A 334 -8.64 4.49 6.66
N ASN A 335 -7.54 4.91 7.32
CA ASN A 335 -7.56 5.32 8.73
C ASN A 335 -7.88 6.80 8.94
N ASP A 336 -7.83 7.61 7.88
CA ASP A 336 -8.02 9.05 7.92
C ASP A 336 -9.18 9.47 7.01
N ASP A 337 -9.68 10.69 7.24
CA ASP A 337 -10.63 11.34 6.36
C ASP A 337 -10.01 11.53 4.96
N ILE A 338 -10.81 11.39 3.91
CA ILE A 338 -10.35 11.53 2.53
C ILE A 338 -10.83 12.89 1.99
N LEU A 339 -9.89 13.74 1.60
CA LEU A 339 -10.14 15.08 1.08
C LEU A 339 -10.29 15.07 -0.44
N ALA A 340 -11.39 15.64 -0.94
CA ALA A 340 -11.61 16.00 -2.33
C ALA A 340 -11.65 17.53 -2.42
N ALA A 341 -10.58 18.16 -2.92
CA ALA A 341 -10.41 19.60 -2.92
C ALA A 341 -10.16 20.17 -4.31
N GLY A 342 -10.80 21.30 -4.60
CA GLY A 342 -10.76 21.99 -5.88
C GLY A 342 -12.15 22.30 -6.43
N ALA A 343 -12.23 23.26 -7.37
CA ALA A 343 -13.47 23.56 -8.08
C ALA A 343 -13.81 22.48 -9.10
N PHE A 344 -15.08 22.35 -9.41
CA PHE A 344 -15.68 21.44 -10.39
C PHE A 344 -15.50 19.96 -10.01
N HIS A 345 -15.00 19.12 -10.91
CA HIS A 345 -14.90 17.67 -10.72
C HIS A 345 -13.76 17.29 -9.78
N GLN A 346 -14.10 16.71 -8.64
CA GLN A 346 -13.17 16.16 -7.67
C GLN A 346 -13.61 14.75 -7.32
N GLU A 347 -12.68 13.84 -7.25
CA GLU A 347 -12.98 12.42 -7.04
C GLU A 347 -12.11 11.82 -5.94
N ALA A 348 -12.69 10.88 -5.21
CA ALA A 348 -11.96 9.98 -4.32
C ALA A 348 -12.46 8.56 -4.56
N GLU A 349 -11.57 7.59 -4.54
CA GLU A 349 -11.89 6.19 -4.78
C GLU A 349 -11.41 5.32 -3.61
N ILE A 350 -12.26 4.37 -3.23
CA ILE A 350 -11.93 3.34 -2.25
C ILE A 350 -12.16 1.95 -2.87
N PHE A 351 -11.43 0.96 -2.39
CA PHE A 351 -11.66 -0.44 -2.74
C PHE A 351 -12.23 -1.19 -1.55
N ILE A 352 -13.40 -1.82 -1.74
CA ILE A 352 -14.04 -2.66 -0.74
C ILE A 352 -13.81 -4.11 -1.16
N PRO A 353 -12.96 -4.88 -0.45
CA PRO A 353 -12.67 -6.26 -0.81
C PRO A 353 -13.87 -7.18 -0.54
N LYS A 354 -14.05 -8.18 -1.40
CA LYS A 354 -15.01 -9.26 -1.17
C LYS A 354 -14.50 -10.16 -0.05
N PRO A 355 -15.35 -10.55 0.92
CA PRO A 355 -15.00 -11.58 1.90
C PRO A 355 -14.70 -12.92 1.22
N SER A 356 -13.59 -13.57 1.59
CA SER A 356 -13.13 -14.80 0.91
C SER A 356 -14.04 -16.00 1.10
N ASN A 357 -14.76 -16.09 2.22
CA ASN A 357 -15.52 -17.28 2.63
C ASN A 357 -17.03 -17.09 2.54
N TYR A 358 -17.49 -16.03 1.87
CA TYR A 358 -18.89 -15.67 1.82
C TYR A 358 -19.34 -15.31 0.40
N ASP A 359 -20.56 -15.63 0.08
CA ASP A 359 -21.22 -15.08 -1.09
C ASP A 359 -21.93 -13.78 -0.72
N ILE A 360 -21.85 -12.81 -1.61
CA ILE A 360 -22.52 -11.52 -1.44
C ILE A 360 -23.99 -11.68 -1.83
N GLU A 361 -24.84 -11.25 -0.94
CA GLU A 361 -26.29 -11.19 -1.17
C GLU A 361 -26.75 -9.76 -1.49
N GLU A 362 -27.96 -9.65 -1.99
CA GLU A 362 -28.62 -8.35 -2.18
C GLU A 362 -28.80 -7.62 -0.84
N GLY A 363 -28.74 -6.29 -0.88
CA GLY A 363 -28.91 -5.45 0.31
C GLY A 363 -27.60 -4.97 0.95
N SER A 364 -26.44 -5.29 0.37
CA SER A 364 -25.18 -4.64 0.72
C SER A 364 -25.18 -3.17 0.31
N TYR A 365 -24.60 -2.28 1.12
CA TYR A 365 -24.55 -0.85 0.80
C TYR A 365 -23.31 -0.18 1.41
N VAL A 366 -22.94 0.96 0.84
CA VAL A 366 -22.06 1.94 1.45
C VAL A 366 -22.89 3.12 1.96
N GLU A 367 -22.66 3.54 3.18
CA GLU A 367 -23.22 4.75 3.79
C GLU A 367 -22.12 5.78 3.90
N LEU A 368 -22.08 6.67 2.91
CA LEU A 368 -21.12 7.76 2.84
C LEU A 368 -21.47 8.81 3.90
N HIS A 369 -20.55 9.07 4.83
CA HIS A 369 -20.57 10.21 5.71
C HIS A 369 -19.65 11.27 5.14
N PHE A 370 -20.17 12.50 4.97
CA PHE A 370 -19.40 13.57 4.34
C PHE A 370 -19.72 14.94 4.89
N ARG A 371 -18.78 15.85 4.73
CA ARG A 371 -18.95 17.29 4.94
C ARG A 371 -18.35 18.06 3.78
N HIS A 372 -18.81 19.28 3.56
CA HIS A 372 -18.34 20.08 2.44
C HIS A 372 -18.35 21.58 2.73
N ALA A 373 -17.67 22.34 1.88
CA ALA A 373 -17.60 23.80 2.01
C ALA A 373 -18.98 24.45 1.83
N LYS A 374 -19.36 25.33 2.76
CA LYS A 374 -20.65 26.04 2.76
C LYS A 374 -20.77 27.08 1.65
N ILE A 375 -19.66 27.43 1.01
CA ILE A 375 -19.60 28.43 -0.05
C ILE A 375 -20.06 27.88 -1.42
N LEU A 376 -20.19 26.58 -1.57
CA LEU A 376 -20.58 25.95 -2.82
C LEU A 376 -21.98 26.38 -3.27
N ASP A 377 -22.18 26.52 -4.59
CA ASP A 377 -23.51 26.77 -5.16
C ASP A 377 -24.41 25.58 -4.93
N ARG A 378 -25.41 25.75 -4.07
CA ARG A 378 -26.33 24.70 -3.59
C ARG A 378 -27.25 24.15 -4.64
N LYS A 379 -27.40 24.81 -5.79
CA LYS A 379 -28.25 24.35 -6.89
C LYS A 379 -27.51 23.50 -7.90
N LYS A 380 -26.18 23.59 -7.90
CA LYS A 380 -25.34 22.97 -8.93
C LYS A 380 -24.34 21.97 -8.38
N SER A 381 -23.95 22.14 -7.12
CA SER A 381 -22.97 21.23 -6.48
C SER A 381 -23.64 19.94 -6.03
N ALA A 382 -23.00 18.81 -6.29
CA ALA A 382 -23.53 17.50 -5.99
C ALA A 382 -22.42 16.48 -5.71
N VAL A 383 -22.78 15.39 -5.05
CA VAL A 383 -21.97 14.18 -4.95
C VAL A 383 -22.66 13.03 -5.67
N THR A 384 -21.91 12.24 -6.42
CA THR A 384 -22.38 11.02 -7.08
C THR A 384 -21.50 9.85 -6.66
N VAL A 385 -22.14 8.77 -6.21
CA VAL A 385 -21.47 7.52 -5.88
C VAL A 385 -21.52 6.60 -7.10
N TYR A 386 -20.34 6.18 -7.54
CA TYR A 386 -20.16 5.17 -8.58
C TYR A 386 -19.68 3.87 -7.96
N VAL A 387 -20.17 2.76 -8.44
CA VAL A 387 -19.70 1.43 -8.10
C VAL A 387 -19.29 0.71 -9.38
N ASN A 388 -18.02 0.33 -9.49
CA ASN A 388 -17.47 -0.28 -10.71
C ASN A 388 -17.79 0.55 -11.97
N ASP A 389 -17.62 1.88 -11.88
CA ASP A 389 -17.89 2.89 -12.91
C ASP A 389 -19.38 3.11 -13.27
N ILE A 390 -20.29 2.46 -12.58
CA ILE A 390 -21.74 2.65 -12.77
C ILE A 390 -22.23 3.65 -11.70
N PRO A 391 -22.90 4.78 -12.07
CA PRO A 391 -23.48 5.69 -11.10
C PRO A 391 -24.69 5.03 -10.41
N ILE A 392 -24.65 4.99 -9.09
CA ILE A 392 -25.69 4.33 -8.27
C ILE A 392 -26.59 5.36 -7.59
N ARG A 393 -25.99 6.42 -7.04
CA ARG A 393 -26.73 7.42 -6.27
C ARG A 393 -26.10 8.80 -6.40
N SER A 394 -26.95 9.85 -6.41
CA SER A 394 -26.48 11.24 -6.38
C SER A 394 -27.26 12.03 -5.34
N GLU A 395 -26.61 13.04 -4.76
CA GLU A 395 -27.23 13.98 -3.82
C GLU A 395 -26.66 15.38 -4.04
N VAL A 396 -27.52 16.39 -3.88
CA VAL A 396 -27.15 17.80 -3.98
C VAL A 396 -26.46 18.22 -2.69
N LEU A 397 -25.38 18.99 -2.80
CA LEU A 397 -24.67 19.57 -1.67
C LEU A 397 -25.40 20.81 -1.18
N THR A 398 -26.02 20.74 -0.03
CA THR A 398 -26.88 21.81 0.53
C THR A 398 -26.29 22.37 1.82
N ALA A 399 -26.93 23.39 2.40
CA ALA A 399 -26.51 23.91 3.70
C ALA A 399 -26.78 22.93 4.84
N GLU A 400 -27.83 22.13 4.69
CA GLU A 400 -28.32 21.20 5.68
C GLU A 400 -27.37 19.99 5.83
N ASN A 401 -26.72 19.55 4.72
CA ASN A 401 -25.77 18.44 4.75
C ASN A 401 -24.30 18.88 4.73
N ALA A 402 -24.02 20.18 4.84
CA ALA A 402 -22.67 20.70 4.77
C ALA A 402 -21.75 20.26 5.92
N ASP A 403 -22.28 20.14 7.13
CA ASP A 403 -21.54 19.78 8.34
C ASP A 403 -21.65 18.28 8.72
N GLY A 404 -22.44 17.50 7.98
CA GLY A 404 -22.67 16.07 8.26
C GLY A 404 -23.73 15.49 7.34
N GLY A 405 -23.40 15.32 6.07
CA GLY A 405 -24.23 14.65 5.09
C GLY A 405 -24.11 13.13 5.18
N ILE A 406 -25.20 12.43 4.93
CA ILE A 406 -25.24 10.96 4.90
C ILE A 406 -25.92 10.52 3.60
N LEU A 407 -25.20 9.75 2.78
CA LEU A 407 -25.72 9.24 1.51
C LEU A 407 -25.55 7.72 1.45
N LYS A 408 -26.66 7.01 1.41
CA LYS A 408 -26.68 5.55 1.27
C LYS A 408 -26.75 5.15 -0.19
N ALA A 409 -25.77 4.35 -0.64
CA ALA A 409 -25.71 3.78 -1.98
C ALA A 409 -25.62 2.25 -1.92
N GLU A 410 -26.50 1.56 -2.64
CA GLU A 410 -26.52 0.11 -2.69
C GLU A 410 -25.33 -0.43 -3.48
N LEU A 411 -24.73 -1.52 -2.98
CA LEU A 411 -23.67 -2.23 -3.67
C LEU A 411 -24.27 -3.37 -4.48
N PRO A 412 -23.98 -3.47 -5.77
CA PRO A 412 -24.47 -4.58 -6.60
C PRO A 412 -23.85 -5.90 -6.15
N VAL A 413 -24.57 -7.00 -6.35
CA VAL A 413 -24.02 -8.33 -6.15
C VAL A 413 -22.84 -8.54 -7.08
N LEU A 414 -21.72 -8.99 -6.53
CA LEU A 414 -20.49 -9.21 -7.29
C LEU A 414 -20.53 -10.54 -8.05
N PRO A 415 -20.14 -10.56 -9.32
CA PRO A 415 -19.81 -11.79 -10.02
C PRO A 415 -18.73 -12.58 -9.29
N ALA A 416 -18.75 -13.91 -9.41
CA ALA A 416 -17.84 -14.80 -8.70
C ALA A 416 -16.33 -14.50 -8.95
N ASN A 417 -16.02 -13.96 -10.12
CA ASN A 417 -14.65 -13.63 -10.55
C ASN A 417 -14.18 -12.23 -10.11
N GLN A 418 -15.02 -11.42 -9.46
CA GLN A 418 -14.62 -10.10 -8.97
C GLN A 418 -14.16 -10.19 -7.51
N GLN A 419 -13.06 -9.47 -7.21
CA GLN A 419 -12.40 -9.47 -5.91
C GLN A 419 -12.99 -8.43 -4.93
N GLY A 420 -13.88 -7.53 -5.41
CA GLY A 420 -14.46 -6.47 -4.61
C GLY A 420 -15.11 -5.38 -5.44
N TRP A 421 -15.52 -4.30 -4.78
CA TRP A 421 -16.10 -3.12 -5.42
C TRP A 421 -15.09 -1.98 -5.44
N ARG A 422 -14.96 -1.35 -6.57
CA ARG A 422 -14.37 -0.03 -6.70
C ARG A 422 -15.46 1.01 -6.48
N VAL A 423 -15.42 1.74 -5.38
CA VAL A 423 -16.40 2.77 -5.06
C VAL A 423 -15.74 4.14 -5.22
N ARG A 424 -16.28 4.93 -6.13
CA ARG A 424 -15.79 6.26 -6.44
C ARG A 424 -16.83 7.30 -6.03
N PHE A 425 -16.40 8.25 -5.22
CA PHE A 425 -17.18 9.41 -4.79
C PHE A 425 -16.78 10.61 -5.66
N ALA A 426 -17.65 10.99 -6.58
CA ALA A 426 -17.42 12.10 -7.49
C ALA A 426 -18.19 13.33 -7.00
N PHE A 427 -17.46 14.37 -6.60
CA PHE A 427 -18.01 15.64 -6.18
C PHE A 427 -17.94 16.63 -7.33
N TYR A 428 -19.00 17.39 -7.52
CA TYR A 428 -19.00 18.56 -8.39
C TYR A 428 -19.13 19.81 -7.52
N HIS A 429 -18.08 20.63 -7.47
CA HIS A 429 -18.00 21.84 -6.66
C HIS A 429 -18.21 23.08 -7.54
N ASP A 430 -19.41 23.63 -7.58
CA ASP A 430 -19.69 24.89 -8.28
C ASP A 430 -19.52 26.07 -7.31
N LEU A 431 -18.73 27.06 -7.69
CA LEU A 431 -18.50 28.30 -6.94
C LEU A 431 -19.14 29.52 -7.63
N GLY A 432 -19.97 29.29 -8.65
CA GLY A 432 -20.53 30.36 -9.49
C GLY A 432 -19.53 30.84 -10.55
N ILE A 433 -19.43 32.13 -10.74
CA ILE A 433 -18.52 32.73 -11.74
C ILE A 433 -17.12 32.86 -11.13
N ILE A 434 -16.20 32.01 -11.58
CA ILE A 434 -14.81 31.98 -11.10
C ILE A 434 -13.82 31.95 -12.26
N ASP A 435 -12.55 32.22 -11.93
CA ASP A 435 -11.44 32.03 -12.85
C ASP A 435 -10.94 30.58 -12.78
N CYS A 436 -11.35 29.76 -13.71
CA CYS A 436 -11.06 28.31 -13.74
C CYS A 436 -9.58 27.99 -13.98
N SER A 437 -8.74 29.00 -14.27
CA SER A 437 -7.30 28.82 -14.34
C SER A 437 -6.63 28.83 -12.97
N LYS A 438 -7.36 29.20 -11.92
CA LYS A 438 -6.87 29.21 -10.54
C LYS A 438 -7.30 27.93 -9.81
N ARG A 439 -6.53 27.58 -8.80
CA ARG A 439 -6.89 26.54 -7.85
C ARG A 439 -7.75 27.12 -6.72
N TYR A 440 -8.74 26.36 -6.32
CA TYR A 440 -9.68 26.73 -5.26
C TYR A 440 -9.74 25.68 -4.17
N ASP A 441 -8.62 24.96 -3.95
CA ASP A 441 -8.51 23.84 -3.02
C ASP A 441 -8.85 24.26 -1.57
N ASP A 442 -8.54 25.51 -1.22
CA ASP A 442 -8.80 26.03 0.14
C ASP A 442 -10.27 26.44 0.37
N VAL A 443 -11.05 26.62 -0.69
CA VAL A 443 -12.43 27.13 -0.58
C VAL A 443 -13.48 26.18 -1.12
N ALA A 444 -13.12 25.34 -2.09
CA ALA A 444 -14.00 24.33 -2.68
C ALA A 444 -13.47 22.94 -2.26
N TRP A 445 -14.13 22.31 -1.33
CA TRP A 445 -13.72 21.03 -0.81
C TRP A 445 -14.90 20.21 -0.31
N SER A 446 -14.73 18.89 -0.35
CA SER A 446 -15.54 17.91 0.37
C SER A 446 -14.62 16.92 1.08
N VAL A 447 -15.09 16.37 2.18
CA VAL A 447 -14.37 15.38 2.98
C VAL A 447 -15.26 14.15 3.10
N ILE A 448 -14.72 13.00 2.79
CA ILE A 448 -15.31 11.70 3.12
C ILE A 448 -14.79 11.36 4.51
N GLU A 449 -15.69 11.28 5.46
CA GLU A 449 -15.35 11.03 6.85
C GLU A 449 -15.04 9.53 7.06
N LYS A 450 -14.08 9.22 7.92
CA LYS A 450 -13.68 7.85 8.27
C LYS A 450 -14.81 7.03 8.90
N GLU A 451 -15.84 7.70 9.39
CA GLU A 451 -17.10 7.12 9.88
C GLU A 451 -17.97 6.53 8.76
N THR A 452 -17.64 6.82 7.48
CA THR A 452 -18.27 6.16 6.33
C THR A 452 -18.27 4.66 6.55
N SER A 453 -19.44 4.05 6.46
CA SER A 453 -19.64 2.65 6.80
C SER A 453 -20.06 1.81 5.60
N ILE A 454 -19.75 0.53 5.68
CA ILE A 454 -20.05 -0.46 4.65
C ILE A 454 -20.83 -1.59 5.34
N TYR A 455 -22.02 -1.84 4.86
CA TYR A 455 -22.80 -3.01 5.28
C TYR A 455 -22.70 -4.10 4.23
N LEU A 456 -22.32 -5.29 4.62
CA LEU A 456 -22.28 -6.46 3.77
C LEU A 456 -23.38 -7.46 4.17
N ALA A 457 -24.26 -7.73 3.24
CA ALA A 457 -25.19 -8.85 3.29
C ALA A 457 -24.48 -10.05 2.68
N VAL A 458 -24.17 -11.05 3.51
CA VAL A 458 -23.44 -12.24 3.08
C VAL A 458 -24.10 -13.50 3.58
N SER A 459 -24.00 -14.57 2.80
CA SER A 459 -24.32 -15.94 3.22
C SER A 459 -23.07 -16.78 3.35
N SER A 460 -23.04 -17.66 4.32
CA SER A 460 -21.94 -18.61 4.47
C SER A 460 -21.88 -19.56 3.28
N HIS A 461 -20.74 -19.59 2.63
CA HIS A 461 -20.53 -20.55 1.54
C HIS A 461 -20.27 -21.94 2.13
N SER A 462 -21.13 -22.91 1.82
CA SER A 462 -20.86 -24.31 2.12
C SER A 462 -19.90 -24.90 1.07
N ARG A 463 -18.70 -24.35 0.97
CA ARG A 463 -17.66 -24.92 0.12
C ARG A 463 -17.09 -26.16 0.78
N GLN A 464 -16.95 -27.24 0.04
CA GLN A 464 -16.06 -28.32 0.44
C GLN A 464 -14.64 -27.74 0.55
N GLU A 465 -14.05 -27.88 1.74
CA GLU A 465 -12.70 -27.45 2.03
C GLU A 465 -11.72 -28.01 1.00
N SER A 466 -10.99 -27.16 0.32
CA SER A 466 -10.05 -27.53 -0.72
C SER A 466 -8.71 -26.86 -0.46
N LEU A 467 -7.62 -27.53 -0.83
CA LEU A 467 -6.27 -26.93 -0.80
C LEU A 467 -6.14 -25.68 -1.67
N ALA A 468 -7.05 -25.48 -2.63
CA ALA A 468 -7.10 -24.29 -3.44
C ALA A 468 -7.53 -23.04 -2.64
N ASP A 469 -8.15 -23.22 -1.47
CA ASP A 469 -8.58 -22.13 -0.59
C ASP A 469 -7.50 -21.73 0.44
N PHE A 470 -6.33 -22.38 0.40
CA PHE A 470 -5.16 -22.02 1.23
C PHE A 470 -4.55 -20.69 0.73
N PRO A 471 -4.17 -19.74 1.61
CA PRO A 471 -4.21 -19.76 3.08
C PRO A 471 -5.48 -19.18 3.71
N GLY A 472 -6.48 -18.81 2.93
CA GLY A 472 -7.70 -18.12 3.39
C GLY A 472 -8.42 -18.83 4.53
N TYR A 473 -8.34 -20.15 4.56
CA TYR A 473 -8.93 -20.98 5.61
C TYR A 473 -8.34 -20.73 7.02
N PHE A 474 -7.06 -20.36 7.09
CA PHE A 474 -6.37 -20.07 8.35
C PHE A 474 -6.45 -18.59 8.77
N ASN A 475 -7.08 -17.75 7.96
CA ASN A 475 -7.33 -16.34 8.27
C ASN A 475 -8.63 -16.11 9.07
N THR A 476 -9.36 -17.17 9.40
CA THR A 476 -10.54 -17.06 10.24
C THR A 476 -10.12 -16.89 11.70
N ASP A 477 -10.71 -15.92 12.41
CA ASP A 477 -10.54 -15.67 13.85
C ASP A 477 -11.10 -16.80 14.74
N SER A 478 -10.98 -18.05 14.33
CA SER A 478 -11.35 -19.19 15.13
C SER A 478 -10.16 -19.63 15.99
N ASN A 479 -10.11 -19.07 17.22
CA ASN A 479 -9.36 -19.53 18.42
C ASN A 479 -7.84 -19.53 18.37
#